data_c5e6dd2dfd29be6827d457c676f49271
#
_entry.id   c5e6dd2dfd29be6827d457c676f49271
#
_cell.length_a   1.000
_cell.length_b   1.000
_cell.length_c   1.000
_cell.angle_alpha   90.00
_cell.angle_beta   90.00
_cell.angle_gamma   90.00
#
_symmetry.space_group_name_H-M   'P 1'
#
loop_
_entity.id
_entity.type
_entity.pdbx_description
1 polymer ?
#
loop_
_entity_poly.entity_id
_entity_poly.type
_entity_poly.pdbx_seq_one_letter_code
_entity_poly.pdbx_strand_id
1 'polypeptide(L)'
;MGSEMCIRDRYYEKGLRLIEVYKHQFQDLSAIIETIKNRNYKFIIYMDDLSFEEFEIEYKYLKAVIEGGMEVRPDNVLIYATSNRRHLIRETWSDRSDMSNDELHRSDTMQEKLSLVARFGVSINFSKPSKKDFDAIILGLAKAHPEITLSEEELLMQANAWSIRNGGYSGRVAEQFIIHLQSLVK
;
A
#
# COMPACT_ATOMS: atom_id res chain seq x y z
N MET A 1 9.72 -5.45 -0.38
CA MET A 1 9.47 -6.78 0.21
C MET A 1 9.83 -6.90 1.70
N GLY A 2 10.32 -5.87 2.37
CA GLY A 2 10.81 -5.98 3.75
C GLY A 2 9.78 -5.82 4.87
N SER A 3 8.67 -5.10 4.67
CA SER A 3 7.78 -4.71 5.79
C SER A 3 6.76 -5.77 6.18
N GLU A 4 6.23 -6.53 5.24
CA GLU A 4 5.20 -7.54 5.51
C GLU A 4 5.77 -8.78 6.21
N MET A 5 6.94 -9.26 5.77
CA MET A 5 7.63 -10.35 6.45
C MET A 5 7.99 -9.99 7.89
N CYS A 6 8.40 -8.75 8.17
CA CYS A 6 8.72 -8.30 9.52
C CYS A 6 7.51 -8.29 10.45
N ILE A 7 6.34 -7.87 9.98
CA ILE A 7 5.10 -7.88 10.79
C ILE A 7 4.67 -9.31 11.07
N ARG A 8 4.62 -10.16 10.04
CA ARG A 8 4.26 -11.56 10.17
C ARG A 8 5.16 -12.29 11.15
N ASP A 9 6.46 -12.17 11.01
CA ASP A 9 7.42 -12.93 11.82
C ASP A 9 7.46 -12.43 13.25
N ARG A 10 7.39 -11.11 13.48
CA ARG A 10 7.41 -10.51 14.82
C ARG A 10 6.20 -10.86 15.68
N TYR A 11 5.02 -11.00 15.08
CA TYR A 11 3.76 -11.17 15.79
C TYR A 11 3.13 -12.55 15.63
N TYR A 12 3.75 -13.43 14.84
CA TYR A 12 3.24 -14.78 14.60
C TYR A 12 3.06 -15.56 15.90
N GLU A 13 4.05 -15.54 16.78
CA GLU A 13 4.01 -16.20 18.10
C GLU A 13 2.95 -15.59 19.03
N LYS A 14 2.64 -14.30 18.83
CA LYS A 14 1.56 -13.58 19.54
C LYS A 14 0.16 -13.86 18.98
N GLY A 15 0.04 -14.76 18.02
CA GLY A 15 -1.23 -15.18 17.46
C GLY A 15 -1.71 -14.32 16.30
N LEU A 16 -0.87 -13.46 15.69
CA LEU A 16 -1.23 -12.73 14.49
C LEU A 16 -1.11 -13.61 13.25
N ARG A 17 -2.09 -13.53 12.36
CA ARG A 17 -2.10 -14.18 11.05
C ARG A 17 -2.39 -13.16 9.97
N LEU A 18 -1.66 -13.23 8.87
CA LEU A 18 -1.86 -12.39 7.69
C LEU A 18 -2.49 -13.22 6.57
N ILE A 19 -3.55 -12.71 5.97
CA ILE A 19 -4.23 -13.29 4.83
C ILE A 19 -4.17 -12.25 3.72
N GLU A 20 -3.45 -12.56 2.66
CA GLU A 20 -3.42 -11.73 1.47
C GLU A 20 -4.61 -12.09 0.59
N VAL A 21 -5.35 -11.07 0.14
CA VAL A 21 -6.53 -11.21 -0.71
C VAL A 21 -6.40 -10.30 -1.91
N TYR A 22 -6.44 -10.90 -3.09
CA TYR A 22 -6.39 -10.19 -4.35
C TYR A 22 -7.78 -9.72 -4.79
N LYS A 23 -7.83 -8.66 -5.57
CA LYS A 23 -9.07 -8.01 -6.03
C LYS A 23 -10.10 -9.00 -6.62
N HIS A 24 -9.66 -9.95 -7.45
CA HIS A 24 -10.54 -10.96 -8.05
C HIS A 24 -11.17 -11.94 -7.03
N GLN A 25 -10.67 -11.95 -5.80
CA GLN A 25 -11.16 -12.79 -4.70
C GLN A 25 -12.11 -12.04 -3.76
N PHE A 26 -12.45 -10.79 -4.04
CA PHE A 26 -13.30 -10.01 -3.12
C PHE A 26 -14.70 -10.58 -2.94
N GLN A 27 -15.22 -11.30 -3.92
CA GLN A 27 -16.47 -12.06 -3.77
C GLN A 27 -16.42 -13.10 -2.64
N ASP A 28 -15.24 -13.61 -2.31
CA ASP A 28 -15.04 -14.65 -1.29
C ASP A 28 -14.73 -14.07 0.10
N LEU A 29 -14.61 -12.75 0.25
CA LEU A 29 -14.23 -12.10 1.51
C LEU A 29 -15.14 -12.47 2.67
N SER A 30 -16.45 -12.51 2.44
CA SER A 30 -17.42 -12.90 3.48
C SER A 30 -17.19 -14.34 3.93
N ALA A 31 -16.95 -15.28 3.02
CA ALA A 31 -16.66 -16.68 3.34
C ALA A 31 -15.31 -16.83 4.07
N ILE A 32 -14.31 -16.06 3.68
CA ILE A 32 -13.01 -16.02 4.38
C ILE A 32 -13.21 -15.57 5.84
N ILE A 33 -13.94 -14.46 6.05
CA ILE A 33 -14.21 -13.92 7.39
C ILE A 33 -15.00 -14.92 8.24
N GLU A 34 -16.02 -15.56 7.67
CA GLU A 34 -16.78 -16.61 8.35
C GLU A 34 -15.87 -17.74 8.87
N THR A 35 -14.90 -18.15 8.07
CA THR A 35 -13.97 -19.22 8.42
C THR A 35 -13.06 -18.87 9.59
N ILE A 36 -12.75 -17.58 9.79
CA ILE A 36 -11.75 -17.12 10.76
C ILE A 36 -12.36 -16.41 11.98
N LYS A 37 -13.62 -15.96 11.92
CA LYS A 37 -14.24 -15.13 12.96
C LYS A 37 -14.22 -15.74 14.36
N ASN A 38 -14.35 -17.07 14.45
CA ASN A 38 -14.40 -17.79 15.73
C ASN A 38 -13.05 -18.40 16.14
N ARG A 39 -11.97 -18.12 15.41
CA ARG A 39 -10.65 -18.65 15.74
C ARG A 39 -9.96 -17.78 16.79
N ASN A 40 -9.23 -18.42 17.69
CA ASN A 40 -8.46 -17.72 18.74
C ASN A 40 -7.15 -17.13 18.21
N TYR A 41 -7.23 -16.41 17.09
CA TYR A 41 -6.14 -15.68 16.45
C TYR A 41 -6.60 -14.28 16.07
N LYS A 42 -5.68 -13.35 15.93
CA LYS A 42 -5.91 -12.04 15.30
C LYS A 42 -5.53 -12.13 13.83
N PHE A 43 -6.37 -11.63 12.96
CA PHE A 43 -6.17 -11.69 11.51
C PHE A 43 -6.06 -10.28 10.91
N ILE A 44 -5.11 -10.11 10.01
CA ILE A 44 -5.08 -8.99 9.09
C ILE A 44 -5.37 -9.53 7.70
N ILE A 45 -6.47 -9.07 7.10
CA ILE A 45 -6.74 -9.25 5.68
C ILE A 45 -6.02 -8.11 4.96
N TYR A 46 -5.04 -8.44 4.14
CA TYR A 46 -4.18 -7.51 3.46
C TYR A 46 -4.52 -7.47 1.96
N MET A 47 -4.69 -6.26 1.43
CA MET A 47 -4.98 -6.00 0.03
C MET A 47 -3.93 -5.04 -0.51
N ASP A 48 -3.09 -5.52 -1.43
CA ASP A 48 -2.04 -4.70 -2.02
C ASP A 48 -2.53 -4.00 -3.29
N ASP A 49 -2.05 -2.77 -3.50
CA ASP A 49 -2.31 -1.91 -4.67
C ASP A 49 -3.81 -1.79 -5.02
N LEU A 50 -4.64 -1.59 -3.99
CA LEU A 50 -6.08 -1.48 -4.16
C LEU A 50 -6.44 -0.27 -5.02
N SER A 51 -7.09 -0.55 -6.15
CA SER A 51 -7.63 0.46 -7.05
C SER A 51 -8.84 -0.08 -7.80
N PHE A 52 -9.82 0.79 -8.09
CA PHE A 52 -11.02 0.44 -8.83
C PHE A 52 -11.14 1.26 -10.10
N GLU A 53 -11.50 0.60 -11.18
CA GLU A 53 -11.92 1.24 -12.42
C GLU A 53 -13.39 1.69 -12.30
N GLU A 54 -13.86 2.54 -13.22
CA GLU A 54 -15.18 3.18 -13.14
C GLU A 54 -16.34 2.18 -13.04
N PHE A 55 -16.29 1.07 -13.77
CA PHE A 55 -17.38 0.08 -13.87
C PHE A 55 -17.14 -1.24 -13.12
N GLU A 56 -16.12 -1.30 -12.29
CA GLU A 56 -15.83 -2.53 -11.53
C GLU A 56 -16.82 -2.72 -10.38
N ILE A 57 -17.32 -3.93 -10.26
CA ILE A 57 -18.30 -4.30 -9.21
C ILE A 57 -17.62 -4.78 -7.92
N GLU A 58 -16.34 -5.09 -7.97
CA GLU A 58 -15.56 -5.64 -6.86
C GLU A 58 -15.57 -4.73 -5.63
N TYR A 59 -15.67 -3.41 -5.84
CA TYR A 59 -15.81 -2.46 -4.73
C TYR A 59 -17.06 -2.71 -3.88
N LYS A 60 -18.16 -3.24 -4.47
CA LYS A 60 -19.39 -3.54 -3.75
C LYS A 60 -19.21 -4.67 -2.73
N TYR A 61 -18.43 -5.69 -3.09
CA TYR A 61 -18.10 -6.77 -2.16
C TYR A 61 -17.28 -6.25 -0.98
N LEU A 62 -16.25 -5.45 -1.27
CA LEU A 62 -15.42 -4.85 -0.23
C LEU A 62 -16.24 -3.89 0.66
N LYS A 63 -17.10 -3.07 0.05
CA LYS A 63 -18.02 -2.18 0.76
C LYS A 63 -18.91 -2.95 1.72
N ALA A 64 -19.55 -4.02 1.27
CA ALA A 64 -20.42 -4.86 2.11
C ALA A 64 -19.68 -5.43 3.33
N VAL A 65 -18.43 -5.85 3.15
CA VAL A 65 -17.60 -6.39 4.23
C VAL A 65 -17.16 -5.31 5.23
N ILE A 66 -16.74 -4.14 4.74
CA ILE A 66 -16.27 -3.04 5.61
C ILE A 66 -17.44 -2.43 6.39
N GLU A 67 -18.61 -2.31 5.77
CA GLU A 67 -19.83 -1.78 6.40
C GLU A 67 -20.43 -2.76 7.43
N GLY A 68 -20.01 -4.02 7.37
CA GLY A 68 -20.52 -5.05 8.26
C GLY A 68 -21.83 -5.69 7.80
N GLY A 69 -22.37 -5.31 6.62
CA GLY A 69 -23.55 -5.94 5.99
C GLY A 69 -24.63 -6.36 7.00
N MET A 70 -25.06 -7.63 6.93
CA MET A 70 -25.95 -8.25 7.93
C MET A 70 -25.20 -8.75 9.18
N GLU A 71 -23.87 -8.82 9.15
CA GLU A 71 -23.03 -9.26 10.27
C GLU A 71 -22.01 -8.19 10.65
N VAL A 72 -21.88 -7.96 11.96
CA VAL A 72 -20.87 -7.05 12.50
C VAL A 72 -19.47 -7.61 12.22
N ARG A 73 -18.56 -6.78 11.78
CA ARG A 73 -17.16 -7.17 11.57
C ARG A 73 -16.59 -7.80 12.85
N PRO A 74 -15.99 -8.99 12.79
CA PRO A 74 -15.44 -9.64 13.97
C PRO A 74 -14.28 -8.85 14.57
N ASP A 75 -14.20 -8.77 15.90
CA ASP A 75 -13.16 -8.04 16.63
C ASP A 75 -11.74 -8.59 16.43
N ASN A 76 -11.65 -9.81 15.90
CA ASN A 76 -10.37 -10.46 15.63
C ASN A 76 -9.86 -10.26 14.20
N VAL A 77 -10.57 -9.46 13.38
CA VAL A 77 -10.23 -9.22 11.96
C VAL A 77 -10.03 -7.74 11.70
N LEU A 78 -8.88 -7.38 11.15
CA LEU A 78 -8.57 -6.06 10.61
C LEU A 78 -8.36 -6.13 9.10
N ILE A 79 -8.77 -5.10 8.38
CA ILE A 79 -8.58 -4.98 6.95
C ILE A 79 -7.55 -3.88 6.70
N TYR A 80 -6.45 -4.23 6.03
CA TYR A 80 -5.41 -3.32 5.59
C TYR A 80 -5.38 -3.30 4.07
N ALA A 81 -5.34 -2.10 3.51
CA ALA A 81 -5.19 -1.92 2.07
C ALA A 81 -4.09 -0.90 1.78
N THR A 82 -3.27 -1.17 0.79
CA THR A 82 -2.38 -0.16 0.21
C THR A 82 -2.98 0.36 -1.10
N SER A 83 -2.68 1.59 -1.44
CA SER A 83 -3.08 2.16 -2.73
C SER A 83 -2.11 3.25 -3.15
N ASN A 84 -1.79 3.28 -4.42
CA ASN A 84 -1.06 4.37 -5.07
C ASN A 84 -2.00 5.54 -5.46
N ARG A 85 -3.30 5.43 -5.19
CA ARG A 85 -4.33 6.41 -5.54
C ARG A 85 -4.99 6.97 -4.31
N ARG A 86 -5.06 8.29 -4.25
CA ARG A 86 -5.59 9.00 -3.08
C ARG A 86 -7.04 8.63 -2.74
N HIS A 87 -7.84 8.30 -3.76
CA HIS A 87 -9.26 7.99 -3.61
C HIS A 87 -9.64 6.59 -4.08
N LEU A 88 -8.68 5.67 -4.26
CA LEU A 88 -8.88 4.32 -4.77
C LEU A 88 -9.44 4.26 -6.20
N ILE A 89 -9.55 5.40 -6.90
CA ILE A 89 -10.18 5.54 -8.22
C ILE A 89 -9.18 6.12 -9.22
N ARG A 90 -9.29 5.71 -10.47
CA ARG A 90 -8.56 6.30 -11.58
C ARG A 90 -9.22 7.62 -11.98
N GLU A 91 -8.58 8.74 -11.68
CA GLU A 91 -8.96 10.04 -12.25
C GLU A 91 -8.60 10.02 -13.74
N THR A 92 -9.57 10.14 -14.62
CA THR A 92 -9.34 10.31 -16.06
C THR A 92 -9.28 11.80 -16.38
N TRP A 93 -8.45 12.16 -17.36
CA TRP A 93 -8.26 13.56 -17.80
C TRP A 93 -9.54 14.19 -18.36
N SER A 94 -10.55 13.38 -18.76
CA SER A 94 -11.87 13.85 -19.22
C SER A 94 -12.72 14.46 -18.11
N ASP A 95 -12.41 14.23 -16.85
CA ASP A 95 -13.19 14.76 -15.72
C ASP A 95 -13.04 16.27 -15.53
N ARG A 96 -12.20 16.92 -16.34
CA ARG A 96 -11.93 18.37 -16.25
C ARG A 96 -12.55 19.23 -17.35
N SER A 97 -13.15 18.66 -18.39
CA SER A 97 -13.46 19.46 -19.58
C SER A 97 -14.85 19.32 -20.22
N ASP A 98 -15.73 18.40 -19.84
CA ASP A 98 -17.03 18.27 -20.51
C ASP A 98 -18.22 18.19 -19.55
N MET A 99 -18.98 19.26 -19.51
CA MET A 99 -20.30 19.37 -18.87
C MET A 99 -21.37 18.80 -19.83
N SER A 100 -21.66 17.50 -19.73
CA SER A 100 -22.81 16.90 -20.41
C SER A 100 -23.52 15.88 -19.52
N ASN A 101 -24.80 15.59 -19.82
CA ASN A 101 -25.80 14.85 -19.03
C ASN A 101 -25.41 13.45 -18.50
N ASP A 102 -24.23 12.93 -18.78
CA ASP A 102 -23.66 11.69 -18.20
C ASP A 102 -23.08 11.91 -16.79
N GLU A 103 -23.01 13.15 -16.33
CA GLU A 103 -22.37 13.53 -15.05
C GLU A 103 -23.11 13.04 -13.81
N LEU A 104 -24.45 12.89 -13.86
CA LEU A 104 -25.24 12.47 -12.70
C LEU A 104 -24.90 11.03 -12.27
N HIS A 105 -24.79 10.10 -13.22
CA HIS A 105 -24.46 8.72 -12.93
C HIS A 105 -22.98 8.53 -12.54
N ARG A 106 -22.07 9.33 -13.11
CA ARG A 106 -20.65 9.36 -12.74
C ARG A 106 -20.45 9.94 -11.33
N SER A 107 -21.18 11.00 -11.00
CA SER A 107 -21.16 11.63 -9.68
C SER A 107 -21.57 10.64 -8.58
N ASP A 108 -22.61 9.85 -8.78
CA ASP A 108 -23.10 8.88 -7.80
C ASP A 108 -22.10 7.75 -7.57
N THR A 109 -21.54 7.20 -8.64
CA THR A 109 -20.51 6.15 -8.53
C THR A 109 -19.23 6.66 -7.88
N MET A 110 -18.83 7.89 -8.18
CA MET A 110 -17.68 8.55 -7.57
C MET A 110 -17.91 8.78 -6.07
N GLN A 111 -19.08 9.27 -5.67
CA GLN A 111 -19.45 9.45 -4.26
C GLN A 111 -19.51 8.13 -3.51
N GLU A 112 -20.03 7.06 -4.11
CA GLU A 112 -20.03 5.73 -3.49
C GLU A 112 -18.62 5.21 -3.23
N LYS A 113 -17.70 5.40 -4.16
CA LYS A 113 -16.30 4.97 -4.02
C LYS A 113 -15.54 5.83 -3.01
N LEU A 114 -15.79 7.14 -2.98
CA LEU A 114 -15.26 8.04 -1.95
C LEU A 114 -15.75 7.63 -0.55
N SER A 115 -17.00 7.19 -0.45
CA SER A 115 -17.57 6.70 0.79
C SER A 115 -16.86 5.45 1.31
N LEU A 116 -16.31 4.61 0.41
CA LEU A 116 -15.52 3.44 0.78
C LEU A 116 -14.22 3.83 1.50
N VAL A 117 -13.50 4.84 1.00
CA VAL A 117 -12.26 5.33 1.64
C VAL A 117 -12.54 5.85 3.05
N ALA A 118 -13.65 6.57 3.23
CA ALA A 118 -14.03 7.10 4.54
C ALA A 118 -14.34 6.02 5.59
N ARG A 119 -14.62 4.78 5.15
CA ARG A 119 -14.90 3.64 6.04
C ARG A 119 -13.66 2.91 6.54
N PHE A 120 -12.51 3.12 5.92
CA PHE A 120 -11.24 2.75 6.53
C PHE A 120 -10.99 3.73 7.67
N GLY A 121 -11.09 3.28 8.91
CA GLY A 121 -11.03 4.15 10.09
C GLY A 121 -9.71 4.91 10.26
N VAL A 122 -8.61 4.46 9.62
CA VAL A 122 -7.29 5.09 9.65
C VAL A 122 -6.73 5.14 8.24
N SER A 123 -6.25 6.30 7.84
CA SER A 123 -5.52 6.49 6.58
C SER A 123 -4.13 7.05 6.87
N ILE A 124 -3.10 6.37 6.39
CA ILE A 124 -1.70 6.77 6.55
C ILE A 124 -1.15 7.12 5.17
N ASN A 125 -0.72 8.37 5.01
CA ASN A 125 -0.15 8.83 3.75
C ASN A 125 1.38 8.71 3.78
N PHE A 126 1.92 7.95 2.82
CA PHE A 126 3.36 7.85 2.56
C PHE A 126 3.72 8.77 1.40
N SER A 127 4.09 10.01 1.71
CA SER A 127 4.56 10.95 0.69
C SER A 127 5.95 10.58 0.16
N LYS A 128 6.30 11.09 -1.02
CA LYS A 128 7.67 10.97 -1.52
C LYS A 128 8.64 11.59 -0.51
N PRO A 129 9.76 10.92 -0.20
CA PRO A 129 10.79 11.48 0.69
C PRO A 129 11.32 12.81 0.14
N SER A 130 11.60 13.75 1.04
CA SER A 130 12.42 14.92 0.70
C SER A 130 13.87 14.47 0.42
N LYS A 131 14.68 15.38 -0.13
CA LYS A 131 16.12 15.09 -0.29
C LYS A 131 16.77 14.70 1.05
N LYS A 132 16.44 15.41 2.12
CA LYS A 132 16.97 15.14 3.47
C LYS A 132 16.58 13.75 3.97
N ASP A 133 15.32 13.34 3.75
CA ASP A 133 14.85 12.01 4.14
C ASP A 133 15.52 10.92 3.30
N PHE A 134 15.70 11.17 2.00
CA PHE A 134 16.40 10.25 1.11
C PHE A 134 17.86 10.06 1.54
N ASP A 135 18.58 11.16 1.85
CA ASP A 135 19.95 11.11 2.36
C ASP A 135 20.02 10.29 3.67
N ALA A 136 19.07 10.49 4.59
CA ALA A 136 18.99 9.71 5.82
C ALA A 136 18.73 8.22 5.57
N ILE A 137 17.89 7.87 4.59
CA ILE A 137 17.62 6.49 4.19
C ILE A 137 18.91 5.86 3.64
N ILE A 138 19.63 6.54 2.75
CA ILE A 138 20.90 6.06 2.18
C ILE A 138 21.92 5.77 3.27
N LEU A 139 22.13 6.72 4.19
CA LEU A 139 23.08 6.54 5.30
C LEU A 139 22.65 5.41 6.23
N GLY A 140 21.35 5.27 6.48
CA GLY A 140 20.79 4.18 7.27
C GLY A 140 21.02 2.80 6.66
N LEU A 141 20.80 2.68 5.36
CA LEU A 141 21.03 1.43 4.61
C LEU A 141 22.52 1.10 4.53
N ALA A 142 23.38 2.09 4.24
CA ALA A 142 24.83 1.89 4.14
C ALA A 142 25.43 1.38 5.46
N LYS A 143 24.93 1.80 6.62
CA LYS A 143 25.38 1.30 7.94
C LYS A 143 25.22 -0.20 8.12
N ALA A 144 24.25 -0.81 7.45
CA ALA A 144 24.03 -2.25 7.49
C ALA A 144 24.99 -3.01 6.55
N HIS A 145 25.79 -2.30 5.76
CA HIS A 145 26.67 -2.84 4.71
C HIS A 145 28.08 -2.32 4.87
N PRO A 146 28.88 -2.84 5.83
CA PRO A 146 30.24 -2.37 6.12
C PRO A 146 31.24 -2.57 4.97
N GLU A 147 30.88 -3.37 3.97
CA GLU A 147 31.65 -3.55 2.73
C GLU A 147 31.66 -2.28 1.85
N ILE A 148 30.72 -1.35 2.06
CA ILE A 148 30.69 -0.08 1.33
C ILE A 148 31.60 0.92 2.05
N THR A 149 32.78 1.17 1.48
CA THR A 149 33.83 2.00 2.07
C THR A 149 33.83 3.44 1.62
N LEU A 150 32.81 3.90 0.90
CA LEU A 150 32.67 5.27 0.45
C LEU A 150 32.51 6.24 1.62
N SER A 151 33.07 7.44 1.51
CA SER A 151 32.78 8.51 2.44
C SER A 151 31.31 8.94 2.37
N GLU A 152 30.76 9.52 3.44
CA GLU A 152 29.35 9.98 3.44
C GLU A 152 29.07 10.95 2.29
N GLU A 153 30.00 11.86 2.00
CA GLU A 153 29.85 12.84 0.91
C GLU A 153 29.81 12.18 -0.47
N GLU A 154 30.71 11.24 -0.74
CA GLU A 154 30.74 10.49 -2.00
C GLU A 154 29.50 9.62 -2.16
N LEU A 155 29.09 8.95 -1.08
CA LEU A 155 27.89 8.11 -1.06
C LEU A 155 26.63 8.92 -1.41
N LEU A 156 26.43 10.06 -0.76
CA LEU A 156 25.27 10.93 -1.00
C LEU A 156 25.31 11.58 -2.39
N MET A 157 26.48 11.96 -2.88
CA MET A 157 26.65 12.50 -4.23
C MET A 157 26.26 11.44 -5.29
N GLN A 158 26.75 10.23 -5.15
CA GLN A 158 26.42 9.12 -6.07
C GLN A 158 24.96 8.72 -5.97
N ALA A 159 24.39 8.65 -4.75
CA ALA A 159 22.99 8.34 -4.54
C ALA A 159 22.06 9.38 -5.20
N ASN A 160 22.43 10.66 -5.11
CA ASN A 160 21.68 11.73 -5.76
C ASN A 160 21.71 11.61 -7.29
N ALA A 161 22.89 11.37 -7.87
CA ALA A 161 23.02 11.13 -9.31
C ALA A 161 22.23 9.89 -9.78
N TRP A 162 22.23 8.83 -8.96
CA TRP A 162 21.42 7.63 -9.20
C TRP A 162 19.93 7.92 -9.18
N SER A 163 19.46 8.66 -8.18
CA SER A 163 18.03 8.96 -8.03
C SER A 163 17.46 9.73 -9.22
N ILE A 164 18.22 10.67 -9.79
CA ILE A 164 17.82 11.45 -10.97
C ILE A 164 17.55 10.53 -12.17
N ARG A 165 18.36 9.49 -12.34
CA ARG A 165 18.24 8.52 -13.44
C ARG A 165 17.17 7.46 -13.23
N ASN A 166 16.78 7.20 -11.96
CA ASN A 166 15.91 6.07 -11.58
C ASN A 166 14.57 6.50 -10.98
N GLY A 167 14.04 7.68 -11.34
CA GLY A 167 12.67 8.08 -11.00
C GLY A 167 12.52 8.92 -9.72
N GLY A 168 13.64 9.45 -9.20
CA GLY A 168 13.65 10.38 -8.07
C GLY A 168 13.77 9.71 -6.71
N TYR A 169 13.51 10.48 -5.65
CA TYR A 169 13.69 10.02 -4.28
C TYR A 169 12.62 9.03 -3.87
N SER A 170 13.01 7.81 -3.48
CA SER A 170 12.16 6.80 -2.87
C SER A 170 12.99 5.76 -2.12
N GLY A 171 12.39 5.05 -1.17
CA GLY A 171 13.05 3.95 -0.46
C GLY A 171 13.52 2.84 -1.42
N ARG A 172 12.71 2.50 -2.43
CA ARG A 172 13.06 1.52 -3.47
C ARG A 172 14.32 1.92 -4.26
N VAL A 173 14.41 3.20 -4.66
CA VAL A 173 15.57 3.72 -5.39
C VAL A 173 16.81 3.72 -4.49
N ALA A 174 16.65 4.00 -3.20
CA ALA A 174 17.74 3.91 -2.23
C ALA A 174 18.25 2.46 -2.08
N GLU A 175 17.36 1.49 -1.91
CA GLU A 175 17.75 0.06 -1.84
C GLU A 175 18.44 -0.41 -3.12
N GLN A 176 17.91 -0.06 -4.29
CA GLN A 176 18.52 -0.39 -5.57
C GLN A 176 19.92 0.19 -5.71
N PHE A 177 20.15 1.41 -5.23
CA PHE A 177 21.47 2.03 -5.22
C PHE A 177 22.45 1.26 -4.33
N ILE A 178 22.05 0.89 -3.13
CA ILE A 178 22.89 0.11 -2.20
C ILE A 178 23.23 -1.27 -2.80
N ILE A 179 22.25 -1.96 -3.38
CA ILE A 179 22.47 -3.24 -4.07
C ILE A 179 23.45 -3.07 -5.24
N HIS A 180 23.34 -1.97 -5.99
CA HIS A 180 24.26 -1.66 -7.07
C HIS A 180 25.69 -1.48 -6.54
N LEU A 181 25.89 -0.72 -5.47
CA LEU A 181 27.23 -0.56 -4.84
C LEU A 181 27.80 -1.90 -4.39
N GLN A 182 26.99 -2.76 -3.76
CA GLN A 182 27.43 -4.10 -3.35
C GLN A 182 27.90 -4.96 -4.54
N SER A 183 27.26 -4.79 -5.71
CA SER A 183 27.67 -5.51 -6.91
C SER A 183 29.02 -5.08 -7.47
N LEU A 184 29.47 -3.87 -7.14
CA LEU A 184 30.78 -3.31 -7.56
C LEU A 184 31.92 -3.73 -6.62
N VAL A 185 31.61 -4.13 -5.40
CA VAL A 185 32.62 -4.52 -4.38
C VAL A 185 32.95 -6.02 -4.48
N LYS A 186 32.20 -6.79 -5.24
CA LYS A 186 32.48 -8.20 -5.55
C LYS A 186 33.45 -8.32 -6.71
#